data_35a97d5742a3ec5843bd453d0258814e
#
_entry.id   35a97d5742a3ec5843bd453d0258814e
#
_cell.length_a   1.000
_cell.length_b   1.000
_cell.length_c   1.000
_cell.angle_alpha   90.00
_cell.angle_beta   90.00
_cell.angle_gamma   90.00
#
_symmetry.space_group_name_H-M   'P 1'
#
loop_
_entity.id
_entity.type
_entity.pdbx_description
1 polymer ?
#
loop_
_entity_poly.entity_id
_entity_poly.type
_entity_poly.pdbx_seq_one_letter_code
_entity_poly.pdbx_strand_id
1 'polypeptide(L)'
;MSFSTTTTQYLIRSNLWSTQIKEMFLEDLVAMKWVEMITDQLPDGDTLNIPSIGQASVEDYAEGRPVVYTSFDTGNFTFTISQYKQTGLYITNKMKQDSYLFNQLAATFAPRMYRALAKQMEVDALKVGPDGQTSGNVNAINGANHRFIGSGTNETIAIKDFALAKYALEMAAAPMTNLVAIVDPSVEYTLKTQANLVALDDNKAWEGIMRTDLITGSKFAFNILGWDVYTSLNLKKNVNETTGGKTSGAGVANLFFSASPDAKPYIAAVRQEPNVESEYNKDFQREEYVATCRYGFGLYRPEAQVVLITDTDQVS
;
A
#
# COMPACT_ATOMS: atom_id res chain seq x y z
N MET A 1 31.91 56.61 3.61
CA MET A 1 30.89 55.56 3.74
C MET A 1 31.60 54.22 3.59
N SER A 2 31.62 53.42 4.64
CA SER A 2 32.22 52.09 4.61
C SER A 2 31.18 51.11 4.11
N PHE A 3 31.40 50.49 2.95
CA PHE A 3 30.57 49.44 2.46
C PHE A 3 30.88 48.15 3.23
N SER A 4 29.96 47.74 4.06
CA SER A 4 30.06 46.45 4.74
C SER A 4 29.74 45.31 3.75
N THR A 5 30.50 44.21 3.81
CA THR A 5 30.28 43.01 3.00
C THR A 5 28.87 42.46 3.14
N THR A 6 28.22 42.72 4.27
CA THR A 6 26.83 42.31 4.55
C THR A 6 25.81 43.15 3.78
N THR A 7 26.06 44.45 3.57
CA THR A 7 25.15 45.40 2.91
C THR A 7 25.26 45.35 1.40
N THR A 8 26.42 44.98 0.86
CA THR A 8 26.65 44.86 -0.59
C THR A 8 26.40 43.44 -1.12
N GLN A 9 26.10 42.49 -0.25
CA GLN A 9 25.90 41.09 -0.60
C GLN A 9 24.75 40.88 -1.59
N TYR A 10 23.73 41.73 -1.55
CA TYR A 10 22.59 41.69 -2.47
C TYR A 10 22.83 42.44 -3.79
N LEU A 11 23.78 43.36 -3.82
CA LEU A 11 24.08 44.21 -4.98
C LEU A 11 25.18 43.65 -5.89
N ILE A 12 26.14 42.89 -5.33
CA ILE A 12 27.36 42.49 -6.03
C ILE A 12 27.41 40.96 -6.32
N ARG A 13 26.64 40.13 -5.61
CA ARG A 13 26.57 38.73 -5.91
C ARG A 13 25.48 38.47 -6.93
N SER A 14 25.85 38.23 -8.18
CA SER A 14 25.01 37.56 -9.13
C SER A 14 24.85 36.14 -8.63
N ASN A 15 23.65 35.77 -8.12
CA ASN A 15 23.34 34.40 -7.84
C ASN A 15 23.23 33.68 -9.19
N LEU A 16 24.20 32.81 -9.48
CA LEU A 16 24.12 31.90 -10.61
C LEU A 16 23.09 30.82 -10.29
N TRP A 17 21.93 30.94 -10.87
CA TRP A 17 20.90 29.92 -10.79
C TRP A 17 21.23 28.78 -11.79
N SER A 18 21.23 27.57 -11.29
CA SER A 18 21.33 26.41 -12.17
C SER A 18 20.11 26.37 -13.10
N THR A 19 20.34 26.09 -14.36
CA THR A 19 19.26 25.82 -15.34
C THR A 19 18.62 24.45 -15.11
N GLN A 20 19.23 23.60 -14.28
CA GLN A 20 18.71 22.28 -13.94
C GLN A 20 17.84 22.37 -12.69
N ILE A 21 16.60 21.94 -12.80
CA ILE A 21 15.73 21.73 -11.64
C ILE A 21 16.11 20.39 -11.03
N LYS A 22 16.45 20.38 -9.74
CA LYS A 22 16.70 19.14 -9.02
C LYS A 22 15.39 18.33 -8.94
N GLU A 23 15.37 17.21 -9.62
CA GLU A 23 14.27 16.28 -9.51
C GLU A 23 14.33 15.53 -8.17
N MET A 24 13.17 15.33 -7.56
CA MET A 24 13.06 14.48 -6.37
C MET A 24 13.03 13.03 -6.81
N PHE A 25 13.75 12.17 -6.08
CA PHE A 25 13.57 10.74 -6.23
C PHE A 25 12.14 10.37 -5.86
N LEU A 26 11.50 9.65 -6.76
CA LEU A 26 10.13 9.18 -6.59
C LEU A 26 10.16 7.68 -6.33
N GLU A 27 9.40 7.26 -5.33
CA GLU A 27 9.23 5.83 -5.09
C GLU A 27 8.27 5.19 -6.10
N ASP A 28 8.49 3.92 -6.40
CA ASP A 28 7.62 3.15 -7.27
C ASP A 28 6.33 2.76 -6.54
N LEU A 29 5.23 2.75 -7.27
CA LEU A 29 3.92 2.37 -6.77
C LEU A 29 3.72 0.87 -7.02
N VAL A 30 3.33 0.14 -5.99
CA VAL A 30 3.26 -1.32 -6.01
C VAL A 30 1.84 -1.85 -5.85
N ALA A 31 0.99 -1.18 -5.04
CA ALA A 31 -0.30 -1.70 -4.61
C ALA A 31 -1.30 -1.91 -5.74
N MET A 32 -1.39 -0.98 -6.68
CA MET A 32 -2.39 -1.00 -7.76
C MET A 32 -2.29 -2.25 -8.65
N LYS A 33 -1.13 -2.89 -8.69
CA LYS A 33 -0.92 -4.15 -9.43
C LYS A 33 -1.74 -5.32 -8.85
N TRP A 34 -1.98 -5.29 -7.56
CA TRP A 34 -2.58 -6.40 -6.81
C TRP A 34 -4.06 -6.23 -6.48
N VAL A 35 -4.62 -5.08 -6.82
CA VAL A 35 -6.02 -4.74 -6.60
C VAL A 35 -6.86 -5.20 -7.79
N GLU A 36 -8.07 -5.69 -7.54
CA GLU A 36 -9.05 -6.00 -8.58
C GLU A 36 -9.88 -4.75 -8.90
N MET A 37 -9.87 -4.34 -10.16
CA MET A 37 -10.62 -3.17 -10.61
C MET A 37 -12.04 -3.57 -10.96
N ILE A 38 -13.03 -2.97 -10.28
CA ILE A 38 -14.48 -3.22 -10.49
C ILE A 38 -15.19 -1.98 -11.05
N THR A 39 -14.46 -1.06 -11.65
CA THR A 39 -15.00 0.21 -12.18
C THR A 39 -16.15 -0.02 -13.16
N ASP A 40 -16.07 -1.05 -14.00
CA ASP A 40 -17.08 -1.37 -15.01
C ASP A 40 -18.43 -1.84 -14.41
N GLN A 41 -18.40 -2.31 -13.15
CA GLN A 41 -19.63 -2.75 -12.45
C GLN A 41 -20.38 -1.59 -11.79
N LEU A 42 -19.79 -0.38 -11.79
CA LEU A 42 -20.37 0.85 -11.24
C LEU A 42 -20.58 1.91 -12.33
N PRO A 43 -21.48 1.71 -13.30
CA PRO A 43 -21.72 2.70 -14.34
C PRO A 43 -22.30 4.00 -13.75
N ASP A 44 -23.21 3.87 -12.76
CA ASP A 44 -23.87 4.96 -12.05
C ASP A 44 -23.90 4.72 -10.54
N GLY A 45 -23.99 5.77 -9.75
CA GLY A 45 -23.97 5.69 -8.27
C GLY A 45 -22.59 5.63 -7.67
N ASP A 46 -22.52 5.49 -6.38
CA ASP A 46 -21.29 5.44 -5.56
C ASP A 46 -21.19 4.17 -4.71
N THR A 47 -22.23 3.35 -4.69
CA THR A 47 -22.34 2.18 -3.83
C THR A 47 -22.71 0.95 -4.65
N LEU A 48 -21.95 -0.13 -4.47
CA LEU A 48 -22.19 -1.45 -5.05
C LEU A 48 -22.44 -2.46 -3.93
N ASN A 49 -23.52 -3.19 -4.03
CA ASN A 49 -23.83 -4.29 -3.12
C ASN A 49 -23.55 -5.63 -3.83
N ILE A 50 -22.64 -6.40 -3.26
CA ILE A 50 -22.26 -7.73 -3.78
C ILE A 50 -22.83 -8.78 -2.82
N PRO A 51 -23.86 -9.55 -3.23
CA PRO A 51 -24.41 -10.60 -2.40
C PRO A 51 -23.42 -11.77 -2.31
N SER A 52 -23.32 -12.39 -1.13
CA SER A 52 -22.60 -13.63 -0.92
C SER A 52 -23.56 -14.73 -0.48
N ILE A 53 -23.30 -15.95 -0.92
CA ILE A 53 -24.08 -17.14 -0.56
C ILE A 53 -23.15 -18.04 0.26
N GLY A 54 -23.59 -18.41 1.47
CA GLY A 54 -22.87 -19.34 2.34
C GLY A 54 -22.83 -20.76 1.80
N GLN A 55 -22.11 -21.64 2.49
CA GLN A 55 -22.00 -23.04 2.13
C GLN A 55 -23.28 -23.80 2.54
N ALA A 56 -23.67 -24.78 1.72
CA ALA A 56 -24.74 -25.72 2.08
C ALA A 56 -24.26 -26.66 3.19
N SER A 57 -25.12 -26.93 4.18
CA SER A 57 -24.88 -27.97 5.17
C SER A 57 -25.15 -29.36 4.57
N VAL A 58 -24.27 -30.31 4.91
CA VAL A 58 -24.46 -31.72 4.52
C VAL A 58 -24.85 -32.51 5.76
N GLU A 59 -25.88 -33.33 5.66
CA GLU A 59 -26.32 -34.21 6.71
C GLU A 59 -26.17 -35.67 6.28
N ASP A 60 -25.95 -36.57 7.24
CA ASP A 60 -25.89 -38.01 6.98
C ASP A 60 -27.28 -38.56 6.62
N TYR A 61 -27.33 -39.37 5.59
CA TYR A 61 -28.55 -40.06 5.20
C TYR A 61 -28.90 -41.13 6.24
N ALA A 62 -30.15 -41.13 6.68
CA ALA A 62 -30.72 -42.20 7.48
C ALA A 62 -32.03 -42.70 6.83
N GLU A 63 -32.13 -44.01 6.67
CA GLU A 63 -33.31 -44.62 6.07
C GLU A 63 -34.57 -44.32 6.91
N GLY A 64 -35.64 -43.84 6.25
CA GLY A 64 -36.88 -43.45 6.93
C GLY A 64 -36.89 -42.06 7.55
N ARG A 65 -35.81 -41.30 7.48
CA ARG A 65 -35.74 -39.91 7.94
C ARG A 65 -35.93 -38.93 6.78
N PRO A 66 -36.85 -37.96 6.88
CA PRO A 66 -37.01 -36.95 5.85
C PRO A 66 -35.76 -36.05 5.79
N VAL A 67 -35.45 -35.54 4.59
CA VAL A 67 -34.40 -34.56 4.39
C VAL A 67 -34.73 -33.27 5.14
N VAL A 68 -33.76 -32.77 5.91
CA VAL A 68 -33.88 -31.45 6.58
C VAL A 68 -33.44 -30.36 5.61
N TYR A 69 -34.38 -29.48 5.27
CA TYR A 69 -34.07 -28.32 4.41
C TYR A 69 -33.57 -27.17 5.27
N THR A 70 -32.29 -26.82 5.12
CA THR A 70 -31.70 -25.64 5.76
C THR A 70 -31.67 -24.47 4.77
N SER A 71 -31.97 -23.27 5.27
CA SER A 71 -31.82 -22.05 4.48
C SER A 71 -30.33 -21.70 4.30
N PHE A 72 -29.95 -21.22 3.12
CA PHE A 72 -28.64 -20.66 2.91
C PHE A 72 -28.45 -19.39 3.75
N ASP A 73 -27.31 -19.26 4.38
CA ASP A 73 -26.90 -18.00 4.95
C ASP A 73 -26.45 -17.06 3.81
N THR A 74 -27.06 -15.88 3.76
CA THR A 74 -26.79 -14.88 2.72
C THR A 74 -26.17 -13.65 3.35
N GLY A 75 -24.95 -13.34 2.94
CA GLY A 75 -24.26 -12.10 3.30
C GLY A 75 -24.41 -11.04 2.21
N ASN A 76 -24.11 -9.80 2.55
CA ASN A 76 -24.01 -8.69 1.61
C ASN A 76 -22.74 -7.89 1.90
N PHE A 77 -21.88 -7.76 0.89
CA PHE A 77 -20.72 -6.87 0.96
C PHE A 77 -21.08 -5.57 0.26
N THR A 78 -20.97 -4.47 1.00
CA THR A 78 -21.26 -3.13 0.48
C THR A 78 -19.94 -2.40 0.21
N PHE A 79 -19.69 -2.05 -1.04
CA PHE A 79 -18.56 -1.26 -1.47
C PHE A 79 -19.00 0.16 -1.82
N THR A 80 -18.28 1.17 -1.31
CA THR A 80 -18.62 2.58 -1.55
C THR A 80 -17.40 3.37 -2.01
N ILE A 81 -17.58 4.19 -3.05
CA ILE A 81 -16.57 5.15 -3.52
C ILE A 81 -16.61 6.38 -2.60
N SER A 82 -15.77 6.40 -1.57
CA SER A 82 -15.79 7.42 -0.52
C SER A 82 -14.69 8.48 -0.65
N GLN A 83 -13.63 8.23 -1.44
CA GLN A 83 -12.47 9.11 -1.52
C GLN A 83 -12.59 10.08 -2.68
N TYR A 84 -12.51 11.38 -2.36
CA TYR A 84 -12.37 12.46 -3.34
C TYR A 84 -11.17 13.31 -2.92
N LYS A 85 -10.09 13.24 -3.69
CA LYS A 85 -8.83 13.92 -3.39
C LYS A 85 -8.57 15.00 -4.40
N GLN A 86 -7.99 16.09 -3.92
CA GLN A 86 -7.62 17.23 -4.75
C GLN A 86 -6.26 17.78 -4.33
N THR A 87 -5.56 18.35 -5.28
CA THR A 87 -4.36 19.17 -5.03
C THR A 87 -4.42 20.40 -5.93
N GLY A 88 -4.01 21.54 -5.42
CA GLY A 88 -4.05 22.80 -6.18
C GLY A 88 -2.76 23.58 -6.00
N LEU A 89 -2.34 24.24 -7.07
CA LEU A 89 -1.22 25.18 -7.11
C LEU A 89 -1.67 26.44 -7.85
N TYR A 90 -1.15 27.59 -7.50
CA TYR A 90 -1.37 28.82 -8.25
C TYR A 90 -0.07 29.57 -8.50
N ILE A 91 -0.03 30.33 -9.59
CA ILE A 91 1.09 31.16 -9.97
C ILE A 91 0.59 32.57 -10.22
N THR A 92 1.12 33.56 -9.50
CA THR A 92 0.73 34.95 -9.69
C THR A 92 1.37 35.53 -10.94
N ASN A 93 0.69 36.51 -11.57
CA ASN A 93 1.23 37.23 -12.73
C ASN A 93 2.59 37.88 -12.46
N LYS A 94 2.78 38.39 -11.25
CA LYS A 94 4.08 38.98 -10.85
C LYS A 94 5.18 37.92 -10.88
N MET A 95 4.94 36.74 -10.32
CA MET A 95 5.91 35.64 -10.35
C MET A 95 6.21 35.18 -11.78
N LYS A 96 5.20 35.22 -12.66
CA LYS A 96 5.33 34.86 -14.07
C LYS A 96 6.24 35.83 -14.83
N GLN A 97 6.18 37.11 -14.50
CA GLN A 97 7.01 38.16 -15.11
C GLN A 97 8.42 38.19 -14.57
N ASP A 98 8.58 37.97 -13.27
CA ASP A 98 9.87 38.13 -12.58
C ASP A 98 10.71 36.83 -12.56
N SER A 99 10.15 35.67 -12.92
CA SER A 99 10.85 34.38 -12.84
C SER A 99 11.48 33.99 -14.18
N TYR A 100 12.80 33.87 -14.19
CA TYR A 100 13.58 33.39 -15.35
C TYR A 100 13.27 31.93 -15.74
N LEU A 101 12.91 31.08 -14.75
CA LEU A 101 12.67 29.65 -14.95
C LEU A 101 11.18 29.27 -15.05
N PHE A 102 10.30 30.24 -15.25
CA PHE A 102 8.85 30.02 -15.21
C PHE A 102 8.37 28.90 -16.15
N ASN A 103 8.82 28.90 -17.40
CA ASN A 103 8.38 27.91 -18.39
C ASN A 103 8.78 26.47 -18.03
N GLN A 104 9.96 26.27 -17.40
CA GLN A 104 10.39 24.97 -16.93
C GLN A 104 9.62 24.52 -15.69
N LEU A 105 9.31 25.44 -14.79
CA LEU A 105 8.49 25.16 -13.61
C LEU A 105 7.08 24.77 -13.98
N ALA A 106 6.44 25.49 -14.88
CA ALA A 106 5.08 25.20 -15.36
C ALA A 106 4.98 23.80 -15.99
N ALA A 107 5.98 23.41 -16.79
CA ALA A 107 6.03 22.07 -17.39
C ALA A 107 6.18 20.92 -16.38
N THR A 108 6.74 21.19 -15.19
CA THR A 108 6.95 20.17 -14.14
C THR A 108 5.79 20.08 -13.17
N PHE A 109 4.88 21.03 -13.10
CA PHE A 109 3.82 21.04 -12.09
C PHE A 109 2.76 19.95 -12.33
N ALA A 110 2.26 19.82 -13.55
CA ALA A 110 1.22 18.84 -13.87
C ALA A 110 1.69 17.38 -13.58
N PRO A 111 2.88 16.92 -14.02
CA PRO A 111 3.39 15.60 -13.66
C PRO A 111 3.55 15.38 -12.15
N ARG A 112 3.96 16.42 -11.40
CA ARG A 112 4.12 16.31 -9.95
C ARG A 112 2.79 16.22 -9.20
N MET A 113 1.79 16.99 -9.63
CA MET A 113 0.44 16.92 -9.08
C MET A 113 -0.19 15.55 -9.34
N TYR A 114 -0.08 15.05 -10.58
CA TYR A 114 -0.51 13.69 -10.94
C TYR A 114 0.17 12.64 -10.04
N ARG A 115 1.49 12.73 -9.89
CA ARG A 115 2.25 11.79 -9.06
C ARG A 115 1.87 11.87 -7.58
N ALA A 116 1.57 13.06 -7.06
CA ALA A 116 1.12 13.22 -5.68
C ALA A 116 -0.23 12.53 -5.43
N LEU A 117 -1.17 12.64 -6.37
CA LEU A 117 -2.45 11.95 -6.31
C LEU A 117 -2.28 10.43 -6.45
N ALA A 118 -1.44 9.96 -7.37
CA ALA A 118 -1.14 8.54 -7.53
C ALA A 118 -0.49 7.95 -6.27
N LYS A 119 0.43 8.68 -5.62
CA LYS A 119 1.01 8.28 -4.34
C LYS A 119 -0.07 8.19 -3.24
N GLN A 120 -1.00 9.15 -3.19
CA GLN A 120 -2.08 9.09 -2.21
C GLN A 120 -3.01 7.89 -2.45
N MET A 121 -3.30 7.56 -3.71
CA MET A 121 -4.06 6.34 -4.05
C MET A 121 -3.33 5.07 -3.58
N GLU A 122 -2.01 5.00 -3.76
CA GLU A 122 -1.18 3.90 -3.26
C GLU A 122 -1.27 3.76 -1.73
N VAL A 123 -1.10 4.87 -1.00
CA VAL A 123 -1.21 4.89 0.46
C VAL A 123 -2.59 4.44 0.92
N ASP A 124 -3.65 4.91 0.26
CA ASP A 124 -5.01 4.54 0.62
C ASP A 124 -5.31 3.06 0.27
N ALA A 125 -4.76 2.54 -0.83
CA ALA A 125 -4.87 1.12 -1.19
C ALA A 125 -4.19 0.20 -0.16
N LEU A 126 -2.96 0.54 0.28
CA LEU A 126 -2.22 -0.25 1.27
C LEU A 126 -2.82 -0.17 2.68
N LYS A 127 -3.58 0.87 2.99
CA LYS A 127 -4.29 0.98 4.29
C LYS A 127 -5.53 0.11 4.38
N VAL A 128 -6.14 -0.27 3.26
CA VAL A 128 -7.39 -1.04 3.25
C VAL A 128 -7.28 -2.36 4.00
N GLY A 129 -6.15 -3.07 3.85
CA GLY A 129 -5.90 -4.33 4.54
C GLY A 129 -5.94 -4.18 6.06
N PRO A 130 -5.06 -3.34 6.66
CA PRO A 130 -5.02 -3.12 8.10
C PRO A 130 -6.28 -2.45 8.66
N ASP A 131 -6.94 -1.57 7.91
CA ASP A 131 -8.14 -0.85 8.34
C ASP A 131 -9.42 -1.69 8.23
N GLY A 132 -9.45 -2.65 7.31
CA GLY A 132 -10.55 -3.59 7.14
C GLY A 132 -10.59 -4.70 8.19
N GLN A 133 -9.54 -4.85 9.01
CA GLN A 133 -9.48 -5.77 10.13
C GLN A 133 -9.63 -5.03 11.46
N THR A 134 -10.19 -5.71 12.47
CA THR A 134 -10.32 -5.14 13.81
C THR A 134 -8.96 -5.00 14.48
N SER A 135 -8.57 -3.77 14.85
CA SER A 135 -7.34 -3.48 15.59
C SER A 135 -7.37 -4.11 16.98
N GLY A 136 -6.21 -4.59 17.46
CA GLY A 136 -6.10 -5.26 18.76
C GLY A 136 -6.73 -6.66 18.83
N ASN A 137 -7.24 -7.17 17.71
CA ASN A 137 -7.83 -8.50 17.61
C ASN A 137 -6.99 -9.36 16.65
N VAL A 138 -6.86 -10.64 16.95
CA VAL A 138 -6.15 -11.61 16.08
C VAL A 138 -6.89 -11.91 14.77
N ASN A 139 -8.15 -11.48 14.66
CA ASN A 139 -9.01 -11.71 13.50
C ASN A 139 -8.95 -13.18 13.02
N ALA A 140 -9.22 -14.11 13.95
CA ALA A 140 -9.11 -15.52 13.68
C ALA A 140 -10.17 -15.99 12.67
N ILE A 141 -9.71 -16.68 11.64
CA ILE A 141 -10.57 -17.38 10.64
C ILE A 141 -10.20 -18.86 10.69
N ASN A 142 -11.20 -19.72 10.89
CA ASN A 142 -11.03 -21.17 11.05
C ASN A 142 -9.94 -21.55 12.07
N GLY A 143 -9.82 -20.77 13.16
CA GLY A 143 -8.84 -21.01 14.23
C GLY A 143 -7.42 -20.50 13.97
N ALA A 144 -7.14 -19.90 12.81
CA ALA A 144 -5.85 -19.31 12.51
C ALA A 144 -5.92 -17.76 12.55
N ASN A 145 -4.87 -17.15 13.09
CA ASN A 145 -4.81 -15.70 13.28
C ASN A 145 -4.42 -15.01 11.97
N HIS A 146 -5.25 -14.08 11.50
CA HIS A 146 -5.00 -13.26 10.31
C HIS A 146 -4.44 -11.87 10.65
N ARG A 147 -4.23 -11.59 11.92
CA ARG A 147 -3.56 -10.38 12.39
C ARG A 147 -2.68 -10.74 13.59
N PHE A 148 -1.39 -10.46 13.51
CA PHE A 148 -0.45 -10.75 14.59
C PHE A 148 0.77 -9.80 14.55
N ILE A 149 1.50 -9.76 15.64
CA ILE A 149 2.71 -8.97 15.82
C ILE A 149 3.93 -9.86 15.61
N GLY A 150 4.99 -9.30 15.05
CA GLY A 150 6.25 -10.01 14.77
C GLY A 150 6.74 -10.86 15.90
N SER A 151 7.30 -12.03 15.59
CA SER A 151 7.73 -13.00 16.58
C SER A 151 9.21 -12.91 16.95
N GLY A 152 9.97 -12.06 16.26
CA GLY A 152 11.36 -11.80 16.54
C GLY A 152 11.59 -11.04 17.85
N THR A 153 12.86 -10.80 18.19
CA THR A 153 13.23 -9.99 19.35
C THR A 153 12.71 -8.56 19.15
N ASN A 154 12.08 -7.99 20.18
CA ASN A 154 11.47 -6.65 20.13
C ASN A 154 10.48 -6.50 18.97
N GLU A 155 9.61 -7.48 18.76
CA GLU A 155 8.52 -7.47 17.77
C GLU A 155 8.98 -7.30 16.31
N THR A 156 10.26 -7.61 16.04
CA THR A 156 10.76 -7.67 14.65
C THR A 156 10.23 -8.88 13.92
N ILE A 157 10.39 -8.90 12.60
CA ILE A 157 10.03 -10.06 11.79
C ILE A 157 10.97 -11.23 12.02
N ALA A 158 10.43 -12.44 11.98
CA ALA A 158 11.20 -13.68 11.95
C ALA A 158 10.73 -14.56 10.77
N ILE A 159 11.56 -15.51 10.36
CA ILE A 159 11.22 -16.46 9.27
C ILE A 159 9.94 -17.23 9.56
N LYS A 160 9.72 -17.56 10.83
CA LYS A 160 8.52 -18.28 11.24
C LYS A 160 7.22 -17.49 11.00
N ASP A 161 7.29 -16.15 10.93
CA ASP A 161 6.12 -15.31 10.69
C ASP A 161 5.60 -15.46 9.25
N PHE A 162 6.51 -15.71 8.28
CA PHE A 162 6.14 -16.08 6.92
C PHE A 162 5.42 -17.44 6.87
N ALA A 163 5.89 -18.40 7.66
CA ALA A 163 5.24 -19.70 7.78
C ALA A 163 3.87 -19.60 8.48
N LEU A 164 3.75 -18.75 9.51
CA LEU A 164 2.46 -18.47 10.17
C LEU A 164 1.47 -17.79 9.25
N ALA A 165 1.91 -16.81 8.45
CA ALA A 165 1.05 -16.18 7.45
C ALA A 165 0.55 -17.19 6.42
N LYS A 166 1.43 -18.08 5.95
CA LYS A 166 1.06 -19.17 5.04
C LYS A 166 0.06 -20.13 5.66
N TYR A 167 0.31 -20.57 6.90
CA TYR A 167 -0.61 -21.42 7.64
C TYR A 167 -1.99 -20.78 7.79
N ALA A 168 -2.07 -19.48 8.07
CA ALA A 168 -3.34 -18.78 8.21
C ALA A 168 -4.16 -18.80 6.91
N LEU A 169 -3.52 -18.55 5.75
CA LEU A 169 -4.18 -18.64 4.46
C LEU A 169 -4.62 -20.07 4.11
N GLU A 170 -3.82 -21.08 4.44
CA GLU A 170 -4.18 -22.49 4.23
C GLU A 170 -5.41 -22.88 5.07
N MET A 171 -5.48 -22.45 6.33
CA MET A 171 -6.62 -22.68 7.21
C MET A 171 -7.89 -21.96 6.73
N ALA A 172 -7.73 -20.81 6.08
CA ALA A 172 -8.83 -20.08 5.45
C ALA A 172 -9.25 -20.65 4.08
N ALA A 173 -8.60 -21.72 3.61
CA ALA A 173 -8.79 -22.32 2.29
C ALA A 173 -8.57 -21.32 1.14
N ALA A 174 -7.72 -20.31 1.34
CA ALA A 174 -7.34 -19.38 0.29
C ALA A 174 -6.42 -20.05 -0.75
N PRO A 175 -6.52 -19.70 -2.05
CA PRO A 175 -5.62 -20.22 -3.07
C PRO A 175 -4.16 -19.88 -2.75
N MET A 176 -3.30 -20.91 -2.76
CA MET A 176 -1.87 -20.81 -2.41
C MET A 176 -0.96 -20.48 -3.62
N THR A 177 -1.56 -19.93 -4.67
CA THR A 177 -0.84 -19.51 -5.89
C THR A 177 -0.57 -18.00 -5.84
N ASN A 178 0.59 -17.56 -6.35
CA ASN A 178 0.98 -16.15 -6.38
C ASN A 178 0.90 -15.46 -5.01
N LEU A 179 1.59 -16.02 -4.03
CA LEU A 179 1.66 -15.42 -2.69
C LEU A 179 2.56 -14.18 -2.72
N VAL A 180 2.02 -13.05 -2.29
CA VAL A 180 2.71 -11.75 -2.28
C VAL A 180 2.78 -11.21 -0.86
N ALA A 181 3.96 -10.71 -0.50
CA ALA A 181 4.19 -9.97 0.73
C ALA A 181 4.66 -8.55 0.41
N ILE A 182 3.95 -7.54 0.89
CA ILE A 182 4.39 -6.14 0.81
C ILE A 182 4.86 -5.75 2.20
N VAL A 183 6.16 -5.43 2.32
CA VAL A 183 6.82 -5.19 3.58
C VAL A 183 7.53 -3.83 3.61
N ASP A 184 7.76 -3.31 4.80
CA ASP A 184 8.56 -2.10 4.99
C ASP A 184 10.06 -2.39 4.76
N PRO A 185 10.87 -1.42 4.29
CA PRO A 185 12.31 -1.57 4.16
C PRO A 185 13.04 -1.99 5.44
N SER A 186 12.52 -1.67 6.62
CA SER A 186 13.04 -2.15 7.91
C SER A 186 13.00 -3.68 8.04
N VAL A 187 11.93 -4.29 7.51
CA VAL A 187 11.77 -5.75 7.45
C VAL A 187 12.82 -6.37 6.53
N GLU A 188 13.04 -5.78 5.36
CA GLU A 188 14.08 -6.22 4.43
C GLU A 188 15.46 -6.18 5.07
N TYR A 189 15.79 -5.07 5.77
CA TYR A 189 17.04 -4.93 6.51
C TYR A 189 17.19 -6.04 7.57
N THR A 190 16.17 -6.25 8.41
CA THR A 190 16.17 -7.27 9.46
C THR A 190 16.39 -8.67 8.89
N LEU A 191 15.70 -9.01 7.79
CA LEU A 191 15.85 -10.32 7.15
C LEU A 191 17.24 -10.52 6.56
N LYS A 192 17.82 -9.51 5.91
CA LYS A 192 19.19 -9.56 5.37
C LYS A 192 20.27 -9.67 6.44
N THR A 193 19.99 -9.27 7.67
CA THR A 193 20.93 -9.34 8.80
C THR A 193 20.76 -10.58 9.67
N GLN A 194 19.70 -11.38 9.48
CA GLN A 194 19.49 -12.60 10.25
C GLN A 194 20.54 -13.67 9.86
N ALA A 195 21.30 -14.14 10.85
CA ALA A 195 22.39 -15.10 10.66
C ALA A 195 21.95 -16.40 9.98
N ASN A 196 20.74 -16.87 10.25
CA ASN A 196 20.18 -18.09 9.65
C ASN A 196 19.88 -17.97 8.14
N LEU A 197 19.71 -16.74 7.64
CA LEU A 197 19.52 -16.46 6.22
C LEU A 197 20.85 -16.20 5.50
N VAL A 198 21.85 -15.72 6.23
CA VAL A 198 23.18 -15.38 5.71
C VAL A 198 24.12 -16.61 5.66
N ALA A 199 23.87 -17.64 6.48
CA ALA A 199 24.65 -18.88 6.46
C ALA A 199 24.35 -19.71 5.21
N LEU A 200 25.04 -19.37 4.13
CA LEU A 200 24.95 -20.01 2.80
C LEU A 200 25.45 -21.47 2.78
N ASP A 201 26.19 -21.91 3.79
CA ASP A 201 26.81 -23.23 3.83
C ASP A 201 25.83 -24.40 3.99
N ASP A 202 24.64 -24.13 4.55
CA ASP A 202 23.67 -25.21 4.84
C ASP A 202 22.57 -25.36 3.78
N ASN A 203 22.41 -24.40 2.85
CA ASN A 203 21.28 -24.48 1.92
C ASN A 203 21.54 -23.80 0.56
N LYS A 204 22.01 -24.57 -0.44
CA LYS A 204 22.24 -24.10 -1.83
C LYS A 204 20.99 -23.51 -2.52
N ALA A 205 19.79 -23.79 -2.02
CA ALA A 205 18.54 -23.22 -2.52
C ALA A 205 18.42 -21.69 -2.28
N TRP A 206 19.17 -21.17 -1.31
CA TRP A 206 19.16 -19.74 -0.95
C TRP A 206 20.12 -18.88 -1.77
N GLU A 207 21.06 -19.51 -2.48
CA GLU A 207 22.00 -18.81 -3.38
C GLU A 207 21.26 -18.05 -4.50
N GLY A 208 20.08 -18.53 -4.92
CA GLY A 208 19.20 -17.85 -5.87
C GLY A 208 18.57 -16.56 -5.37
N ILE A 209 18.35 -16.43 -4.07
CA ILE A 209 17.70 -15.26 -3.44
C ILE A 209 18.62 -14.05 -3.47
N MET A 210 19.89 -14.22 -3.17
CA MET A 210 20.87 -13.13 -3.20
C MET A 210 21.23 -12.68 -4.63
N ARG A 211 21.06 -13.55 -5.64
CA ARG A 211 21.31 -13.22 -7.04
C ARG A 211 20.17 -12.49 -7.72
N THR A 212 18.93 -12.68 -7.27
CA THR A 212 17.74 -12.07 -7.89
C THR A 212 17.68 -10.56 -7.65
N ASP A 213 18.21 -10.10 -6.52
CA ASP A 213 18.28 -8.67 -6.19
C ASP A 213 19.16 -7.85 -7.16
N LEU A 214 20.10 -8.50 -7.86
CA LEU A 214 20.99 -7.84 -8.83
C LEU A 214 20.39 -7.68 -10.24
N ILE A 215 19.32 -8.37 -10.57
CA ILE A 215 18.86 -8.52 -11.97
C ILE A 215 17.53 -7.78 -12.24
N THR A 216 16.74 -7.55 -11.22
CA THR A 216 15.36 -7.06 -11.41
C THR A 216 15.20 -5.67 -10.80
N GLY A 217 15.54 -4.61 -11.49
CA GLY A 217 15.39 -3.22 -11.05
C GLY A 217 13.96 -2.79 -10.61
N SER A 218 13.16 -3.71 -10.12
CA SER A 218 11.87 -3.50 -9.49
C SER A 218 11.98 -3.74 -7.99
N LYS A 219 11.05 -3.20 -7.21
CA LYS A 219 10.96 -3.37 -5.73
C LYS A 219 10.71 -4.81 -5.26
N PHE A 220 10.89 -5.80 -6.11
CA PHE A 220 10.96 -7.20 -5.75
C PHE A 220 12.26 -7.43 -4.96
N ALA A 221 12.14 -7.74 -3.67
CA ALA A 221 13.31 -7.95 -2.83
C ALA A 221 13.84 -9.38 -2.94
N PHE A 222 13.00 -10.39 -2.77
CA PHE A 222 13.38 -11.82 -2.79
C PHE A 222 12.15 -12.72 -2.61
N ASN A 223 12.33 -14.05 -2.75
CA ASN A 223 11.30 -15.05 -2.44
C ASN A 223 11.67 -15.81 -1.16
N ILE A 224 10.76 -15.85 -0.18
CA ILE A 224 10.89 -16.62 1.07
C ILE A 224 9.69 -17.54 1.24
N LEU A 225 9.94 -18.84 1.42
CA LEU A 225 8.90 -19.86 1.68
C LEU A 225 7.72 -19.82 0.67
N GLY A 226 8.00 -19.37 -0.56
CA GLY A 226 6.99 -19.23 -1.62
C GLY A 226 6.31 -17.86 -1.65
N TRP A 227 6.72 -16.91 -0.82
CA TRP A 227 6.27 -15.52 -0.84
C TRP A 227 7.16 -14.67 -1.75
N ASP A 228 6.56 -13.97 -2.69
CA ASP A 228 7.23 -12.91 -3.45
C ASP A 228 7.19 -11.63 -2.64
N VAL A 229 8.34 -11.20 -2.12
CA VAL A 229 8.45 -10.06 -1.21
C VAL A 229 8.72 -8.78 -1.99
N TYR A 230 7.88 -7.77 -1.79
CA TYR A 230 8.01 -6.43 -2.34
C TYR A 230 8.17 -5.42 -1.21
N THR A 231 9.00 -4.41 -1.41
CA THR A 231 9.18 -3.35 -0.43
C THR A 231 8.39 -2.10 -0.79
N SER A 232 7.76 -1.46 0.20
CA SER A 232 7.05 -0.19 0.03
C SER A 232 7.18 0.70 1.26
N LEU A 233 7.40 2.00 1.04
CA LEU A 233 7.43 3.02 2.08
C LEU A 233 6.03 3.54 2.46
N ASN A 234 4.99 3.17 1.67
CA ASN A 234 3.64 3.69 1.77
C ASN A 234 2.71 2.86 2.66
N LEU A 235 3.25 1.85 3.35
CA LEU A 235 2.51 1.04 4.31
C LEU A 235 1.96 1.89 5.49
N LYS A 236 0.93 1.40 6.13
CA LYS A 236 0.36 2.03 7.33
C LYS A 236 1.37 1.96 8.47
N LYS A 237 1.85 3.14 8.91
CA LYS A 237 2.82 3.32 10.00
C LYS A 237 2.11 3.72 11.30
N ASN A 238 2.87 3.70 12.40
CA ASN A 238 2.40 4.04 13.76
C ASN A 238 1.19 3.21 14.20
N VAL A 239 1.23 1.91 13.88
CA VAL A 239 0.22 0.95 14.33
C VAL A 239 0.62 0.44 15.70
N ASN A 240 0.20 1.17 16.74
CA ASN A 240 0.49 0.82 18.13
C ASN A 240 -0.71 0.08 18.70
N GLU A 241 -0.59 -1.23 18.84
CA GLU A 241 -1.67 -2.08 19.33
C GLU A 241 -1.12 -3.28 20.12
N THR A 242 -2.00 -3.86 20.93
CA THR A 242 -1.73 -5.13 21.60
C THR A 242 -2.56 -6.22 20.95
N THR A 243 -1.91 -7.21 20.35
CA THR A 243 -2.56 -8.30 19.63
C THR A 243 -1.87 -9.62 19.96
N GLY A 244 -2.66 -10.64 20.33
CA GLY A 244 -2.11 -11.95 20.68
C GLY A 244 -1.16 -11.97 21.88
N GLY A 245 -1.34 -11.04 22.83
CA GLY A 245 -0.48 -10.93 24.02
C GLY A 245 0.84 -10.20 23.80
N LYS A 246 1.08 -9.62 22.62
CA LYS A 246 2.24 -8.78 22.30
C LYS A 246 1.78 -7.35 22.03
N THR A 247 2.67 -6.40 22.24
CA THR A 247 2.39 -4.96 22.01
C THR A 247 3.44 -4.41 21.05
N SER A 248 2.99 -3.84 19.92
CA SER A 248 3.87 -3.12 19.00
C SER A 248 4.08 -1.69 19.47
N GLY A 249 5.32 -1.19 19.38
CA GLY A 249 5.67 0.21 19.61
C GLY A 249 5.37 1.09 18.40
N ALA A 250 6.38 1.45 17.62
CA ALA A 250 6.23 2.19 16.36
C ALA A 250 5.93 1.23 15.18
N GLY A 251 4.86 0.46 15.28
CA GLY A 251 4.55 -0.64 14.37
C GLY A 251 4.23 -0.20 12.95
N VAL A 252 4.67 -1.02 11.97
CA VAL A 252 4.27 -0.93 10.57
C VAL A 252 3.47 -2.18 10.19
N ALA A 253 2.33 -1.97 9.55
CA ALA A 253 1.48 -3.07 9.09
C ALA A 253 1.97 -3.59 7.74
N ASN A 254 2.62 -4.75 7.73
CA ASN A 254 3.01 -5.46 6.52
C ASN A 254 1.85 -6.33 6.04
N LEU A 255 1.70 -6.46 4.72
CA LEU A 255 0.60 -7.16 4.08
C LEU A 255 1.09 -8.45 3.43
N PHE A 256 0.43 -9.56 3.76
CA PHE A 256 0.63 -10.87 3.18
C PHE A 256 -0.68 -11.34 2.57
N PHE A 257 -0.71 -11.66 1.29
CA PHE A 257 -1.95 -12.02 0.63
C PHE A 257 -1.75 -12.94 -0.58
N SER A 258 -2.83 -13.62 -0.97
CA SER A 258 -2.87 -14.34 -2.23
C SER A 258 -3.26 -13.39 -3.36
N ALA A 259 -2.41 -13.30 -4.38
CA ALA A 259 -2.65 -12.51 -5.60
C ALA A 259 -3.22 -13.34 -6.74
N SER A 260 -3.79 -14.51 -6.44
CA SER A 260 -4.49 -15.33 -7.44
C SER A 260 -5.66 -14.54 -8.04
N PRO A 261 -5.92 -14.62 -9.36
CA PRO A 261 -7.02 -13.89 -10.00
C PRO A 261 -8.39 -14.10 -9.34
N ASP A 262 -8.64 -15.30 -8.83
CA ASP A 262 -9.92 -15.67 -8.20
C ASP A 262 -10.01 -15.30 -6.70
N ALA A 263 -8.92 -14.86 -6.08
CA ALA A 263 -8.85 -14.66 -4.63
C ALA A 263 -8.19 -13.34 -4.22
N LYS A 264 -8.14 -12.34 -5.09
CA LYS A 264 -7.62 -11.03 -4.71
C LYS A 264 -8.40 -10.46 -3.54
N PRO A 265 -7.72 -10.07 -2.44
CA PRO A 265 -8.40 -9.57 -1.26
C PRO A 265 -8.94 -8.16 -1.43
N TYR A 266 -8.32 -7.36 -2.30
CA TYR A 266 -8.61 -5.94 -2.46
C TYR A 266 -9.35 -5.66 -3.75
N ILE A 267 -10.39 -4.83 -3.65
CA ILE A 267 -11.12 -4.30 -4.80
C ILE A 267 -10.99 -2.78 -4.83
N ALA A 268 -11.02 -2.23 -6.03
CA ALA A 268 -11.03 -0.79 -6.26
C ALA A 268 -11.98 -0.40 -7.38
N ALA A 269 -12.55 0.78 -7.26
CA ALA A 269 -13.21 1.46 -8.35
C ALA A 269 -12.68 2.88 -8.47
N VAL A 270 -12.34 3.29 -9.67
CA VAL A 270 -11.89 4.64 -10.00
C VAL A 270 -12.97 5.31 -10.82
N ARG A 271 -13.64 6.32 -10.24
CA ARG A 271 -14.70 7.07 -10.91
C ARG A 271 -14.12 8.20 -11.75
N GLN A 272 -13.06 8.81 -11.26
CA GLN A 272 -12.33 9.85 -11.95
C GLN A 272 -10.84 9.61 -11.77
N GLU A 273 -10.18 9.35 -12.88
CA GLU A 273 -8.72 9.28 -12.90
C GLU A 273 -8.11 10.65 -12.58
N PRO A 274 -6.88 10.69 -12.04
CA PRO A 274 -6.19 11.95 -11.80
C PRO A 274 -6.15 12.79 -13.07
N ASN A 275 -6.81 13.94 -13.05
CA ASN A 275 -6.84 14.91 -14.15
C ASN A 275 -6.38 16.27 -13.65
N VAL A 276 -5.57 16.97 -14.45
CA VAL A 276 -5.07 18.32 -14.13
C VAL A 276 -5.75 19.32 -15.04
N GLU A 277 -6.44 20.28 -14.43
CA GLU A 277 -7.10 21.39 -15.11
C GLU A 277 -6.37 22.69 -14.74
N SER A 278 -6.30 23.61 -15.69
CA SER A 278 -5.74 24.95 -15.49
C SER A 278 -6.70 26.03 -15.93
N GLU A 279 -6.83 27.05 -15.10
CA GLU A 279 -7.67 28.22 -15.40
C GLU A 279 -6.98 29.50 -14.91
N TYR A 280 -7.18 30.60 -15.66
CA TYR A 280 -6.74 31.92 -15.24
C TYR A 280 -7.82 32.64 -14.43
N ASN A 281 -7.53 32.91 -13.18
CA ASN A 281 -8.40 33.67 -12.30
C ASN A 281 -8.09 35.18 -12.42
N LYS A 282 -9.06 35.91 -12.99
CA LYS A 282 -8.93 37.35 -13.25
C LYS A 282 -8.96 38.20 -11.97
N ASP A 283 -9.75 37.78 -10.98
CA ASP A 283 -9.97 38.53 -9.74
C ASP A 283 -8.70 38.56 -8.88
N PHE A 284 -7.97 37.46 -8.87
CA PHE A 284 -6.72 37.32 -8.14
C PHE A 284 -5.47 37.46 -9.00
N GLN A 285 -5.60 37.68 -10.30
CA GLN A 285 -4.52 37.82 -11.29
C GLN A 285 -3.49 36.69 -11.17
N ARG A 286 -3.98 35.46 -11.18
CA ARG A 286 -3.16 34.25 -11.02
C ARG A 286 -3.65 33.14 -11.94
N GLU A 287 -2.74 32.26 -12.33
CA GLU A 287 -3.02 31.03 -13.02
C GLU A 287 -3.17 29.91 -11.98
N GLU A 288 -4.28 29.22 -11.98
CA GLU A 288 -4.63 28.16 -11.03
C GLU A 288 -4.55 26.80 -11.74
N TYR A 289 -3.90 25.85 -11.08
CA TYR A 289 -3.82 24.45 -11.51
C TYR A 289 -4.47 23.59 -10.43
N VAL A 290 -5.46 22.81 -10.79
CA VAL A 290 -6.17 21.92 -9.88
C VAL A 290 -6.13 20.52 -10.45
N ALA A 291 -5.72 19.56 -9.63
CA ALA A 291 -5.80 18.15 -9.96
C ALA A 291 -6.76 17.46 -9.01
N THR A 292 -7.66 16.66 -9.56
CA THR A 292 -8.68 15.93 -8.79
C THR A 292 -8.71 14.47 -9.18
N CYS A 293 -9.06 13.59 -8.23
CA CYS A 293 -9.37 12.19 -8.50
C CYS A 293 -10.45 11.69 -7.53
N ARG A 294 -11.27 10.74 -8.00
CA ARG A 294 -12.31 10.09 -7.18
C ARG A 294 -12.23 8.59 -7.30
N TYR A 295 -12.08 7.90 -6.16
CA TYR A 295 -11.89 6.47 -6.09
C TYR A 295 -12.42 5.88 -4.78
N GLY A 296 -12.49 4.57 -4.73
CA GLY A 296 -12.76 3.80 -3.52
C GLY A 296 -11.91 2.54 -3.50
N PHE A 297 -11.53 2.11 -2.31
CA PHE A 297 -10.87 0.84 -2.05
C PHE A 297 -11.66 0.07 -1.00
N GLY A 298 -11.68 -1.25 -1.10
CA GLY A 298 -12.36 -2.12 -0.14
C GLY A 298 -11.65 -3.44 0.06
N LEU A 299 -11.75 -3.97 1.29
CA LEU A 299 -11.33 -5.32 1.61
C LEU A 299 -12.49 -6.27 1.32
N TYR A 300 -12.42 -6.99 0.20
CA TYR A 300 -13.48 -7.89 -0.24
C TYR A 300 -13.37 -9.29 0.37
N ARG A 301 -12.13 -9.82 0.43
CA ARG A 301 -11.86 -11.17 0.94
C ARG A 301 -10.86 -11.12 2.09
N PRO A 302 -11.31 -10.90 3.34
CA PRO A 302 -10.44 -10.86 4.51
C PRO A 302 -9.71 -12.18 4.77
N GLU A 303 -10.26 -13.31 4.31
CA GLU A 303 -9.68 -14.65 4.40
C GLU A 303 -8.43 -14.84 3.53
N ALA A 304 -8.28 -14.05 2.46
CA ALA A 304 -7.15 -14.14 1.54
C ALA A 304 -5.98 -13.20 1.92
N GLN A 305 -6.06 -12.52 3.08
CA GLN A 305 -4.99 -11.65 3.57
C GLN A 305 -4.60 -11.92 5.02
N VAL A 306 -3.37 -11.59 5.36
CA VAL A 306 -2.82 -11.57 6.72
C VAL A 306 -2.10 -10.25 6.94
N VAL A 307 -2.29 -9.62 8.09
CA VAL A 307 -1.60 -8.41 8.49
C VAL A 307 -0.58 -8.74 9.58
N LEU A 308 0.67 -8.50 9.27
CA LEU A 308 1.80 -8.64 10.20
C LEU A 308 2.30 -7.26 10.63
N ILE A 309 2.24 -6.97 11.93
CA ILE A 309 2.72 -5.72 12.48
C ILE A 309 4.14 -5.94 13.02
N THR A 310 5.08 -5.14 12.55
CA THR A 310 6.49 -5.20 12.99
C THR A 310 6.94 -3.85 13.50
N ASP A 311 7.75 -3.85 14.56
CA ASP A 311 8.38 -2.64 15.06
C ASP A 311 9.51 -2.19 14.14
N THR A 312 9.63 -0.88 13.93
CA THR A 312 10.67 -0.24 13.10
C THR A 312 11.83 0.34 13.89
N ASP A 313 11.68 0.50 15.22
CA ASP A 313 12.69 1.15 16.07
C ASP A 313 13.99 0.33 16.19
N GLN A 314 13.99 -0.88 15.68
CA GLN A 314 15.12 -1.81 15.74
C GLN A 314 16.22 -1.54 14.69
N VAL A 315 15.99 -0.60 13.78
CA VAL A 315 16.92 -0.26 12.70
C VAL A 315 17.82 0.92 13.07
N SER A 316 17.57 1.55 14.23
CA SER A 316 18.31 2.72 14.73
C SER A 316 19.50 2.34 15.60
#